data_370dfb6b44f156b2b67b655e261a0c87
#
_entry.id   370dfb6b44f156b2b67b655e261a0c87
#
_cell.length_a   1.000
_cell.length_b   1.000
_cell.length_c   1.000
_cell.angle_alpha   90.00
_cell.angle_beta   90.00
_cell.angle_gamma   90.00
#
_symmetry.space_group_name_H-M   'P 1'
#
loop_
_entity.id
_entity.type
_entity.pdbx_description
1 polymer ?
#
loop_
_entity_poly.entity_id
_entity_poly.type
_entity_poly.pdbx_seq_one_letter_code
_entity_poly.pdbx_strand_id
1 'polypeptide(L)'
;FYSDKYAKIGFQVSELFGDEEALKEKIANVCTLKNVMLEHLYHKPLLKEEDIFNTLMEYKEMVKPFVCDTSAFLHQALKDGKKILLEGQLGSLKDPDHGIYPMVTSSSTLAPYGAIGAGIPAASIQDVVTVVKAYSSAVGAGAFVSEIFGDEADELRKRGGDGGEFGATTGRPRRMGWFDAVATRYGVRMQGTTEVALTVVDVLGYLDEIPICVGYEIDGKVTKDFPTTSELEKAKPVLKVLPGWKCDIRGIKNYEDLPEACRNYVETIEKEIEAPITMVSNGPGRHEIIHRESSYGK
;
A
#
# COMPACT_ATOMS: atom_id res chain seq x y z
N PHE A 1 1.38 14.63 -11.52
CA PHE A 1 1.00 13.71 -12.61
C PHE A 1 -0.52 13.47 -12.65
N TYR A 2 -1.16 12.97 -11.59
CA TYR A 2 -2.57 12.64 -11.61
C TYR A 2 -3.48 13.86 -11.78
N SER A 3 -3.15 15.01 -11.18
CA SER A 3 -3.88 16.26 -11.43
C SER A 3 -3.88 16.65 -12.92
N ASP A 4 -2.75 16.51 -13.57
CA ASP A 4 -2.60 16.81 -15.00
C ASP A 4 -3.32 15.77 -15.88
N LYS A 5 -3.30 14.49 -15.49
CA LYS A 5 -4.02 13.43 -16.18
C LYS A 5 -5.53 13.73 -16.21
N TYR A 6 -6.12 14.07 -15.07
CA TYR A 6 -7.56 14.35 -15.00
C TYR A 6 -7.95 15.72 -15.55
N ALA A 7 -7.03 16.69 -15.53
CA ALA A 7 -7.17 17.94 -16.28
C ALA A 7 -6.97 17.78 -17.79
N LYS A 8 -6.57 16.58 -18.25
CA LYS A 8 -6.33 16.21 -19.66
C LYS A 8 -5.20 17.01 -20.33
N ILE A 9 -4.22 17.45 -19.54
CA ILE A 9 -3.03 18.18 -20.02
C ILE A 9 -1.74 17.36 -19.89
N GLY A 10 -1.83 16.13 -19.36
CA GLY A 10 -0.70 15.19 -19.29
C GLY A 10 -0.31 14.67 -20.67
N PHE A 11 0.95 14.26 -20.81
CA PHE A 11 1.47 13.63 -22.02
C PHE A 11 1.33 12.11 -21.94
N GLN A 12 0.89 11.49 -23.05
CA GLN A 12 0.91 10.04 -23.24
C GLN A 12 2.16 9.62 -23.99
N VAL A 13 2.65 8.41 -23.73
CA VAL A 13 3.82 7.85 -24.41
C VAL A 13 3.63 7.81 -25.94
N SER A 14 2.42 7.50 -26.41
CA SER A 14 2.09 7.48 -27.83
C SER A 14 2.31 8.82 -28.54
N GLU A 15 2.16 9.94 -27.83
CA GLU A 15 2.35 11.28 -28.42
C GLU A 15 3.81 11.54 -28.77
N LEU A 16 4.77 10.90 -28.09
CA LEU A 16 6.20 10.99 -28.41
C LEU A 16 6.52 10.36 -29.78
N PHE A 17 5.68 9.43 -30.24
CA PHE A 17 5.86 8.73 -31.51
C PHE A 17 4.90 9.22 -32.60
N GLY A 18 4.12 10.25 -32.30
CA GLY A 18 3.19 10.90 -33.21
C GLY A 18 3.78 12.09 -33.95
N ASP A 19 2.92 13.06 -34.25
CA ASP A 19 3.28 14.31 -34.92
C ASP A 19 4.06 15.23 -33.96
N GLU A 20 5.29 15.61 -34.38
CA GLU A 20 6.17 16.45 -33.56
C GLU A 20 5.67 17.89 -33.43
N GLU A 21 4.99 18.43 -34.45
CA GLU A 21 4.44 19.80 -34.38
C GLU A 21 3.24 19.84 -33.41
N ALA A 22 2.38 18.85 -33.44
CA ALA A 22 1.30 18.72 -32.48
C ALA A 22 1.85 18.57 -31.05
N LEU A 23 2.94 17.83 -30.86
CA LEU A 23 3.61 17.70 -29.56
C LEU A 23 4.18 19.03 -29.08
N LYS A 24 4.84 19.79 -29.93
CA LYS A 24 5.37 21.14 -29.62
C LYS A 24 4.25 22.09 -29.22
N GLU A 25 3.15 22.12 -29.97
CA GLU A 25 1.99 22.95 -29.64
C GLU A 25 1.42 22.59 -28.26
N LYS A 26 1.30 21.31 -27.97
CA LYS A 26 0.84 20.86 -26.66
C LYS A 26 1.80 21.28 -25.55
N ILE A 27 3.12 21.16 -25.76
CA ILE A 27 4.14 21.61 -24.80
C ILE A 27 3.98 23.11 -24.54
N ALA A 28 3.84 23.94 -25.57
CA ALA A 28 3.65 25.38 -25.43
C ALA A 28 2.43 25.73 -24.59
N ASN A 29 1.30 25.08 -24.88
CA ASN A 29 0.05 25.26 -24.12
C ASN A 29 0.21 24.88 -22.64
N VAL A 30 0.84 23.74 -22.34
CA VAL A 30 1.09 23.28 -20.98
C VAL A 30 2.08 24.19 -20.26
N CYS A 31 3.18 24.61 -20.92
CA CYS A 31 4.15 25.55 -20.37
C CYS A 31 3.49 26.88 -19.99
N THR A 32 2.65 27.44 -20.85
CA THR A 32 1.91 28.67 -20.56
C THR A 32 1.12 28.53 -19.26
N LEU A 33 0.34 27.46 -19.11
CA LEU A 33 -0.46 27.22 -17.91
C LEU A 33 0.41 27.01 -16.65
N LYS A 34 1.48 26.21 -16.76
CA LYS A 34 2.35 25.91 -15.61
C LYS A 34 3.20 27.11 -15.20
N ASN A 35 3.65 27.90 -16.14
CA ASN A 35 4.46 29.09 -15.88
C ASN A 35 3.70 30.15 -15.07
N VAL A 36 2.39 30.29 -15.28
CA VAL A 36 1.55 31.16 -14.43
C VAL A 36 1.64 30.73 -12.97
N MET A 37 1.57 29.43 -12.70
CA MET A 37 1.69 28.90 -11.32
C MET A 37 3.11 29.05 -10.77
N LEU A 38 4.12 28.78 -11.60
CA LEU A 38 5.53 28.89 -11.19
C LEU A 38 5.89 30.33 -10.84
N GLU A 39 5.48 31.30 -11.66
CA GLU A 39 5.79 32.72 -11.46
C GLU A 39 5.04 33.31 -10.27
N HIS A 40 3.71 33.18 -10.27
CA HIS A 40 2.85 33.95 -9.36
C HIS A 40 2.55 33.22 -8.03
N LEU A 41 2.60 31.88 -7.99
CA LEU A 41 2.30 31.13 -6.79
C LEU A 41 3.56 30.56 -6.11
N TYR A 42 4.45 29.97 -6.90
CA TYR A 42 5.62 29.27 -6.35
C TYR A 42 6.90 30.10 -6.37
N HIS A 43 6.95 31.21 -7.11
CA HIS A 43 8.14 32.05 -7.30
C HIS A 43 9.37 31.24 -7.71
N LYS A 44 9.19 30.40 -8.73
CA LYS A 44 10.20 29.49 -9.29
C LYS A 44 10.54 29.88 -10.73
N PRO A 45 11.73 29.47 -11.23
CA PRO A 45 12.09 29.65 -12.64
C PRO A 45 11.03 29.08 -13.57
N LEU A 46 10.82 29.77 -14.69
CA LEU A 46 9.87 29.33 -15.72
C LEU A 46 10.41 28.16 -16.51
N LEU A 47 9.51 27.30 -16.96
CA LEU A 47 9.81 26.21 -17.88
C LEU A 47 10.02 26.80 -19.29
N LYS A 48 10.99 26.25 -20.02
CA LYS A 48 11.25 26.55 -21.43
C LYS A 48 10.74 25.39 -22.29
N GLU A 49 9.98 25.70 -23.29
CA GLU A 49 9.35 24.72 -24.19
C GLU A 49 10.40 23.85 -24.90
N GLU A 50 11.49 24.47 -25.36
CA GLU A 50 12.59 23.79 -26.05
C GLU A 50 13.29 22.76 -25.14
N ASP A 51 13.53 23.12 -23.86
CA ASP A 51 14.17 22.22 -22.89
C ASP A 51 13.31 21.00 -22.65
N ILE A 52 11.98 21.20 -22.54
CA ILE A 52 11.03 20.08 -22.34
C ILE A 52 10.95 19.21 -23.58
N PHE A 53 10.85 19.81 -24.76
CA PHE A 53 10.82 19.06 -26.02
C PHE A 53 12.06 18.19 -26.18
N ASN A 54 13.24 18.77 -25.99
CA ASN A 54 14.51 18.05 -26.12
C ASN A 54 14.60 16.88 -25.11
N THR A 55 14.20 17.11 -23.86
CA THR A 55 14.14 16.06 -22.84
C THR A 55 13.17 14.92 -23.23
N LEU A 56 12.00 15.25 -23.75
CA LEU A 56 11.04 14.25 -24.19
C LEU A 56 11.55 13.46 -25.42
N MET A 57 12.30 14.10 -26.32
CA MET A 57 12.92 13.39 -27.45
C MET A 57 14.05 12.46 -27.02
N GLU A 58 14.83 12.83 -26.01
CA GLU A 58 15.81 11.94 -25.40
C GLU A 58 15.11 10.72 -24.78
N TYR A 59 14.04 10.94 -24.00
CA TYR A 59 13.27 9.85 -23.41
C TYR A 59 12.59 8.97 -24.47
N LYS A 60 12.11 9.54 -25.58
CA LYS A 60 11.57 8.79 -26.71
C LYS A 60 12.55 7.71 -27.18
N GLU A 61 13.81 8.07 -27.41
CA GLU A 61 14.82 7.09 -27.86
C GLU A 61 15.14 6.04 -26.80
N MET A 62 15.18 6.43 -25.52
CA MET A 62 15.43 5.51 -24.40
C MET A 62 14.31 4.48 -24.26
N VAL A 63 13.05 4.88 -24.37
CA VAL A 63 11.90 3.96 -24.12
C VAL A 63 11.47 3.19 -25.37
N LYS A 64 11.87 3.63 -26.56
CA LYS A 64 11.46 3.05 -27.85
C LYS A 64 11.49 1.51 -27.93
N PRO A 65 12.54 0.83 -27.42
CA PRO A 65 12.58 -0.64 -27.45
C PRO A 65 11.51 -1.32 -26.58
N PHE A 66 10.88 -0.59 -25.68
CA PHE A 66 9.92 -1.10 -24.67
C PHE A 66 8.48 -0.68 -24.95
N VAL A 67 8.24 0.12 -25.99
CA VAL A 67 6.92 0.66 -26.31
C VAL A 67 6.15 -0.30 -27.22
N CYS A 68 4.93 -0.64 -26.82
CA CYS A 68 3.99 -1.39 -27.62
C CYS A 68 2.55 -1.01 -27.27
N ASP A 69 1.57 -1.53 -27.99
CA ASP A 69 0.18 -1.54 -27.54
C ASP A 69 0.04 -2.52 -26.39
N THR A 70 0.12 -2.01 -25.15
CA THR A 70 0.11 -2.81 -23.93
C THR A 70 -1.24 -3.50 -23.71
N SER A 71 -2.34 -2.89 -24.15
CA SER A 71 -3.67 -3.52 -24.06
C SER A 71 -3.77 -4.76 -24.96
N ALA A 72 -3.39 -4.61 -26.22
CA ALA A 72 -3.36 -5.75 -27.15
C ALA A 72 -2.41 -6.85 -26.68
N PHE A 73 -1.21 -6.47 -26.18
CA PHE A 73 -0.22 -7.41 -25.65
C PHE A 73 -0.77 -8.22 -24.46
N LEU A 74 -1.36 -7.55 -23.47
CA LEU A 74 -1.90 -8.22 -22.27
C LEU A 74 -3.14 -9.06 -22.58
N HIS A 75 -4.02 -8.61 -23.48
CA HIS A 75 -5.15 -9.41 -23.93
C HIS A 75 -4.70 -10.68 -24.65
N GLN A 76 -3.65 -10.62 -25.47
CA GLN A 76 -3.09 -11.81 -26.10
C GLN A 76 -2.46 -12.74 -25.06
N ALA A 77 -1.73 -12.19 -24.07
CA ALA A 77 -1.15 -12.98 -22.97
C ALA A 77 -2.24 -13.74 -22.19
N LEU A 78 -3.39 -13.10 -21.91
CA LEU A 78 -4.54 -13.75 -21.26
C LEU A 78 -5.11 -14.89 -22.11
N LYS A 79 -5.26 -14.67 -23.44
CA LYS A 79 -5.72 -15.74 -24.36
C LYS A 79 -4.75 -16.91 -24.42
N ASP A 80 -3.47 -16.65 -24.31
CA ASP A 80 -2.42 -17.66 -24.30
C ASP A 80 -2.26 -18.36 -22.94
N GLY A 81 -3.13 -18.05 -21.96
CA GLY A 81 -3.10 -18.64 -20.62
C GLY A 81 -1.90 -18.23 -19.78
N LYS A 82 -1.27 -17.09 -20.09
CA LYS A 82 -0.14 -16.57 -19.30
C LYS A 82 -0.63 -16.08 -17.94
N LYS A 83 0.18 -16.29 -16.91
CA LYS A 83 -0.04 -15.73 -15.59
C LYS A 83 0.49 -14.29 -15.58
N ILE A 84 -0.36 -13.36 -15.18
CA ILE A 84 -0.05 -11.93 -15.07
C ILE A 84 -0.06 -11.56 -13.59
N LEU A 85 1.05 -11.03 -13.09
CA LEU A 85 1.15 -10.47 -11.75
C LEU A 85 0.97 -8.96 -11.82
N LEU A 86 0.00 -8.43 -11.08
CA LEU A 86 -0.19 -7.00 -10.87
C LEU A 86 0.32 -6.65 -9.47
N GLU A 87 1.20 -5.68 -9.37
CA GLU A 87 1.74 -5.19 -8.10
C GLU A 87 1.17 -3.82 -7.79
N GLY A 88 0.43 -3.73 -6.69
CA GLY A 88 -0.05 -2.48 -6.11
C GLY A 88 0.79 -2.07 -4.90
N GLN A 89 0.59 -0.84 -4.41
CA GLN A 89 1.38 -0.28 -3.31
C GLN A 89 0.59 0.72 -2.47
N LEU A 90 1.23 1.29 -1.46
CA LEU A 90 0.80 2.37 -0.57
C LEU A 90 -0.26 1.99 0.47
N GLY A 91 -1.06 0.99 0.24
CA GLY A 91 -2.07 0.49 1.17
C GLY A 91 -3.45 1.14 1.03
N SER A 92 -4.48 0.42 1.46
CA SER A 92 -5.90 0.72 1.26
C SER A 92 -6.32 2.08 1.82
N LEU A 93 -5.79 2.47 2.99
CA LEU A 93 -6.13 3.75 3.63
C LEU A 93 -5.51 4.98 2.94
N LYS A 94 -4.70 4.78 1.91
CA LYS A 94 -4.13 5.85 1.07
C LYS A 94 -4.85 6.04 -0.26
N ASP A 95 -5.92 5.30 -0.49
CA ASP A 95 -6.80 5.49 -1.64
C ASP A 95 -7.52 6.84 -1.55
N PRO A 96 -7.59 7.65 -2.65
CA PRO A 96 -8.19 8.97 -2.60
C PRO A 96 -9.70 8.98 -2.33
N ASP A 97 -10.42 7.91 -2.70
CA ASP A 97 -11.87 7.82 -2.54
C ASP A 97 -12.28 7.11 -1.24
N HIS A 98 -11.50 6.09 -0.83
CA HIS A 98 -11.85 5.21 0.30
C HIS A 98 -10.84 5.25 1.45
N GLY A 99 -9.76 6.03 1.34
CA GLY A 99 -8.77 6.20 2.39
C GLY A 99 -9.11 7.32 3.38
N ILE A 100 -8.12 7.68 4.18
CA ILE A 100 -8.22 8.73 5.21
C ILE A 100 -8.03 10.15 4.60
N TYR A 101 -8.85 10.51 3.64
CA TYR A 101 -8.77 11.80 2.96
C TYR A 101 -8.77 12.97 3.98
N PRO A 102 -7.91 14.03 3.80
CA PRO A 102 -7.04 14.28 2.66
C PRO A 102 -5.63 13.66 2.76
N MET A 103 -5.32 12.85 3.77
CA MET A 103 -4.01 12.25 4.01
C MET A 103 -3.82 10.96 3.19
N VAL A 104 -4.06 11.06 1.90
CA VAL A 104 -4.05 9.97 0.91
C VAL A 104 -2.99 10.22 -0.17
N THR A 105 -2.76 9.26 -1.05
CA THR A 105 -2.00 9.46 -2.28
C THR A 105 -2.90 9.92 -3.42
N SER A 106 -2.35 10.28 -4.55
CA SER A 106 -3.11 10.81 -5.69
C SER A 106 -3.61 9.73 -6.66
N SER A 107 -3.29 8.47 -6.42
CA SER A 107 -3.74 7.34 -7.24
C SER A 107 -4.53 6.34 -6.41
N SER A 108 -5.41 5.56 -7.05
CA SER A 108 -6.08 4.45 -6.37
C SER A 108 -5.07 3.36 -6.02
N THR A 109 -5.14 2.88 -4.78
CA THR A 109 -4.29 1.82 -4.22
C THR A 109 -5.03 0.49 -4.15
N LEU A 110 -6.26 0.44 -4.65
CA LEU A 110 -7.11 -0.74 -4.60
C LEU A 110 -6.80 -1.69 -5.78
N ALA A 111 -6.88 -3.00 -5.54
CA ALA A 111 -6.57 -4.03 -6.52
C ALA A 111 -7.33 -3.90 -7.85
N PRO A 112 -8.64 -3.52 -7.89
CA PRO A 112 -9.35 -3.30 -9.14
C PRO A 112 -8.72 -2.25 -10.05
N TYR A 113 -8.01 -1.27 -9.49
CA TYR A 113 -7.32 -0.25 -10.28
C TYR A 113 -6.13 -0.82 -11.08
N GLY A 114 -5.57 -1.93 -10.64
CA GLY A 114 -4.54 -2.66 -11.39
C GLY A 114 -5.05 -3.09 -12.77
N ALA A 115 -6.29 -3.57 -12.84
CA ALA A 115 -6.93 -3.93 -14.11
C ALA A 115 -7.14 -2.69 -15.00
N ILE A 116 -7.58 -1.56 -14.42
CA ILE A 116 -7.77 -0.30 -15.15
C ILE A 116 -6.42 0.19 -15.70
N GLY A 117 -5.38 0.19 -14.88
CA GLY A 117 -4.03 0.61 -15.29
C GLY A 117 -3.41 -0.28 -16.36
N ALA A 118 -3.67 -1.58 -16.31
CA ALA A 118 -3.20 -2.56 -17.28
C ALA A 118 -4.06 -2.62 -18.57
N GLY A 119 -5.28 -2.06 -18.57
CA GLY A 119 -6.21 -2.13 -19.67
C GLY A 119 -6.79 -3.54 -19.89
N ILE A 120 -6.98 -4.32 -18.83
CA ILE A 120 -7.58 -5.67 -18.86
C ILE A 120 -8.92 -5.69 -18.11
N PRO A 121 -9.80 -6.68 -18.36
CA PRO A 121 -11.05 -6.78 -17.60
C PRO A 121 -10.80 -7.00 -16.11
N ALA A 122 -11.52 -6.29 -15.23
CA ALA A 122 -11.41 -6.47 -13.79
C ALA A 122 -11.71 -7.92 -13.35
N ALA A 123 -12.63 -8.60 -14.03
CA ALA A 123 -12.95 -10.01 -13.81
C ALA A 123 -11.79 -10.98 -14.11
N SER A 124 -10.72 -10.52 -14.75
CA SER A 124 -9.51 -11.32 -14.97
C SER A 124 -8.63 -11.42 -13.72
N ILE A 125 -8.85 -10.56 -12.72
CA ILE A 125 -8.19 -10.67 -11.42
C ILE A 125 -8.98 -11.68 -10.59
N GLN A 126 -8.40 -12.83 -10.32
CA GLN A 126 -9.01 -13.91 -9.55
C GLN A 126 -8.45 -13.99 -8.14
N ASP A 127 -7.16 -13.76 -8.01
CA ASP A 127 -6.43 -13.83 -6.75
C ASP A 127 -5.95 -12.43 -6.34
N VAL A 128 -6.33 -12.01 -5.14
CA VAL A 128 -5.91 -10.74 -4.53
C VAL A 128 -5.21 -11.04 -3.22
N VAL A 129 -3.88 -11.03 -3.26
CA VAL A 129 -3.04 -11.21 -2.07
C VAL A 129 -2.79 -9.86 -1.42
N THR A 130 -3.34 -9.66 -0.23
CA THR A 130 -3.09 -8.45 0.56
C THR A 130 -1.92 -8.67 1.53
N VAL A 131 -0.90 -7.85 1.42
CA VAL A 131 0.25 -7.88 2.35
C VAL A 131 -0.06 -7.01 3.56
N VAL A 132 0.03 -7.60 4.74
CA VAL A 132 -0.30 -6.95 6.02
C VAL A 132 0.86 -7.17 7.00
N LYS A 133 1.25 -6.14 7.74
CA LYS A 133 2.23 -6.28 8.83
C LYS A 133 1.56 -6.81 10.10
N ALA A 134 2.29 -7.55 10.91
CA ALA A 134 1.84 -7.98 12.23
C ALA A 134 1.72 -6.85 13.26
N TYR A 135 2.13 -5.65 12.94
CA TYR A 135 1.92 -4.39 13.66
C TYR A 135 1.64 -3.29 12.63
N SER A 136 1.28 -2.10 13.09
CA SER A 136 0.98 -0.99 12.20
C SER A 136 2.12 0.02 12.13
N SER A 137 2.38 0.56 10.94
CA SER A 137 3.29 1.70 10.77
C SER A 137 2.74 2.68 9.73
N ALA A 138 2.98 3.96 9.92
CA ALA A 138 2.51 4.99 9.01
C ALA A 138 3.57 6.06 8.75
N VAL A 139 3.53 6.63 7.55
CA VAL A 139 4.32 7.80 7.15
C VAL A 139 3.37 8.97 6.98
N GLY A 140 3.78 10.14 7.50
CA GLY A 140 3.02 11.37 7.37
C GLY A 140 1.87 11.52 8.35
N ALA A 141 1.09 12.57 8.15
CA ALA A 141 -0.05 12.91 8.99
C ALA A 141 -1.29 12.04 8.71
N GLY A 142 -2.31 12.22 9.50
CA GLY A 142 -3.60 11.54 9.44
C GLY A 142 -3.88 10.70 10.67
N ALA A 143 -5.13 10.29 10.82
CA ALA A 143 -5.58 9.48 11.94
C ALA A 143 -4.86 8.13 11.97
N PHE A 144 -4.47 7.70 13.16
CA PHE A 144 -3.81 6.42 13.39
C PHE A 144 -4.24 5.92 14.78
N VAL A 145 -5.41 5.29 14.83
CA VAL A 145 -6.12 5.00 16.10
C VAL A 145 -5.31 4.10 17.03
N SER A 146 -4.60 3.11 16.48
CA SER A 146 -3.76 2.18 17.26
C SER A 146 -2.33 2.68 17.51
N GLU A 147 -2.04 3.98 17.29
CA GLU A 147 -0.71 4.55 17.47
C GLU A 147 -0.20 4.44 18.90
N ILE A 148 1.09 4.13 19.03
CA ILE A 148 1.82 4.06 20.30
C ILE A 148 2.94 5.10 20.32
N PHE A 149 3.38 5.48 21.51
CA PHE A 149 4.33 6.57 21.72
C PHE A 149 5.41 6.17 22.73
N GLY A 150 6.47 6.99 22.81
CA GLY A 150 7.56 6.81 23.77
C GLY A 150 8.42 5.58 23.48
N ASP A 151 8.99 5.02 24.54
CA ASP A 151 9.98 3.94 24.47
C ASP A 151 9.46 2.68 23.77
N GLU A 152 8.18 2.37 23.93
CA GLU A 152 7.52 1.25 23.28
C GLU A 152 7.51 1.41 21.75
N ALA A 153 7.15 2.60 21.26
CA ALA A 153 7.19 2.92 19.84
C ALA A 153 8.62 2.91 19.29
N ASP A 154 9.57 3.43 20.06
CA ASP A 154 10.97 3.51 19.65
C ASP A 154 11.61 2.13 19.57
N GLU A 155 11.30 1.23 20.52
CA GLU A 155 11.80 -0.13 20.50
C GLU A 155 11.23 -0.93 19.33
N LEU A 156 9.90 -0.85 19.10
CA LEU A 156 9.27 -1.51 17.95
C LEU A 156 9.82 -0.96 16.63
N ARG A 157 10.05 0.34 16.53
CA ARG A 157 10.63 0.99 15.35
C ARG A 157 12.03 0.48 15.03
N LYS A 158 12.88 0.34 16.05
CA LYS A 158 14.25 -0.17 15.88
C LYS A 158 14.29 -1.61 15.42
N ARG A 159 13.36 -2.44 15.90
CA ARG A 159 13.27 -3.87 15.56
C ARG A 159 12.58 -4.13 14.22
N GLY A 160 11.79 -3.18 13.74
CA GLY A 160 10.99 -3.34 12.53
C GLY A 160 11.82 -3.50 11.28
N GLY A 161 11.65 -4.63 10.56
CA GLY A 161 12.38 -4.94 9.34
C GLY A 161 13.90 -5.00 9.52
N ASP A 162 14.65 -5.10 8.42
CA ASP A 162 16.12 -5.20 8.45
C ASP A 162 16.83 -3.90 8.84
N GLY A 163 16.21 -2.76 8.60
CA GLY A 163 16.80 -1.44 8.85
C GLY A 163 16.00 -0.57 9.82
N GLY A 164 15.03 -1.13 10.52
CA GLY A 164 14.08 -0.40 11.33
C GLY A 164 12.97 0.25 10.49
N GLU A 165 11.94 0.75 11.16
CA GLU A 165 10.82 1.43 10.53
C GLU A 165 11.13 2.91 10.26
N PHE A 166 11.94 3.13 9.22
CA PHE A 166 12.32 4.46 8.72
C PHE A 166 11.91 4.61 7.24
N GLY A 167 11.72 5.84 6.81
CA GLY A 167 11.41 6.12 5.40
C GLY A 167 12.60 5.81 4.51
N ALA A 168 12.42 4.97 3.49
CA ALA A 168 13.49 4.51 2.61
C ALA A 168 14.26 5.67 1.93
N THR A 169 13.56 6.73 1.53
CA THR A 169 14.17 7.88 0.84
C THR A 169 14.59 8.98 1.80
N THR A 170 13.81 9.23 2.85
CA THR A 170 13.99 10.40 3.73
C THR A 170 14.67 10.07 5.05
N GLY A 171 14.77 8.79 5.43
CA GLY A 171 15.26 8.36 6.74
C GLY A 171 14.36 8.78 7.92
N ARG A 172 13.19 9.36 7.67
CA ARG A 172 12.30 9.83 8.75
C ARG A 172 11.74 8.64 9.53
N PRO A 173 11.68 8.71 10.88
CA PRO A 173 11.06 7.68 11.70
C PRO A 173 9.58 7.56 11.35
N ARG A 174 9.11 6.32 11.15
CA ARG A 174 7.69 6.04 10.96
C ARG A 174 6.97 6.09 12.29
N ARG A 175 5.71 6.49 12.26
CA ARG A 175 4.77 6.34 13.36
C ARG A 175 4.49 4.85 13.54
N MET A 176 4.43 4.40 14.78
CA MET A 176 4.24 2.98 15.11
C MET A 176 2.92 2.77 15.82
N GLY A 177 2.33 1.61 15.66
CA GLY A 177 1.09 1.24 16.32
C GLY A 177 0.94 -0.27 16.44
N TRP A 178 0.06 -0.70 17.34
CA TRP A 178 -0.34 -2.09 17.41
C TRP A 178 -1.12 -2.50 16.16
N PHE A 179 -1.22 -3.81 15.93
CA PHE A 179 -2.04 -4.32 14.84
C PHE A 179 -3.46 -3.77 14.95
N ASP A 180 -3.98 -3.21 13.87
CA ASP A 180 -5.31 -2.61 13.81
C ASP A 180 -6.26 -3.49 12.98
N ALA A 181 -7.08 -4.29 13.66
CA ALA A 181 -7.99 -5.19 13.00
C ALA A 181 -9.17 -4.47 12.34
N VAL A 182 -9.57 -3.29 12.85
CA VAL A 182 -10.66 -2.50 12.26
C VAL A 182 -10.22 -1.93 10.91
N ALA A 183 -9.06 -1.26 10.88
CA ALA A 183 -8.48 -0.71 9.66
C ALA A 183 -8.14 -1.81 8.65
N THR A 184 -7.56 -2.94 9.11
CA THR A 184 -7.18 -4.04 8.23
C THR A 184 -8.40 -4.74 7.65
N ARG A 185 -9.46 -5.01 8.42
CA ARG A 185 -10.71 -5.58 7.91
C ARG A 185 -11.35 -4.68 6.86
N TYR A 186 -11.39 -3.37 7.09
CA TYR A 186 -11.83 -2.42 6.08
C TYR A 186 -10.98 -2.52 4.81
N GLY A 187 -9.65 -2.55 4.96
CA GLY A 187 -8.72 -2.65 3.84
C GLY A 187 -8.93 -3.93 3.01
N VAL A 188 -9.04 -5.10 3.64
CA VAL A 188 -9.24 -6.36 2.92
C VAL A 188 -10.58 -6.40 2.19
N ARG A 189 -11.64 -5.81 2.75
CA ARG A 189 -12.95 -5.66 2.07
C ARG A 189 -12.82 -4.77 0.83
N MET A 190 -12.16 -3.62 0.93
CA MET A 190 -11.97 -2.69 -0.19
C MET A 190 -11.10 -3.28 -1.30
N GLN A 191 -10.10 -4.09 -0.95
CA GLN A 191 -9.24 -4.77 -1.93
C GLN A 191 -9.94 -5.94 -2.64
N GLY A 192 -10.99 -6.50 -2.05
CA GLY A 192 -11.55 -7.78 -2.51
C GLY A 192 -10.57 -8.93 -2.26
N THR A 193 -9.91 -8.93 -1.11
CA THR A 193 -8.84 -9.86 -0.72
C THR A 193 -9.32 -11.30 -0.75
N THR A 194 -8.58 -12.16 -1.45
CA THR A 194 -8.80 -13.62 -1.45
C THR A 194 -7.91 -14.31 -0.43
N GLU A 195 -6.73 -13.75 -0.16
CA GLU A 195 -5.78 -14.27 0.83
C GLU A 195 -4.85 -13.17 1.35
N VAL A 196 -4.33 -13.39 2.56
CA VAL A 196 -3.46 -12.44 3.25
C VAL A 196 -2.08 -13.05 3.47
N ALA A 197 -1.04 -12.26 3.17
CA ALA A 197 0.32 -12.49 3.61
C ALA A 197 0.61 -11.63 4.86
N LEU A 198 0.65 -12.25 6.04
CA LEU A 198 1.00 -11.59 7.29
C LEU A 198 2.53 -11.55 7.44
N THR A 199 3.10 -10.37 7.50
CA THR A 199 4.55 -10.16 7.49
C THR A 199 5.08 -9.62 8.81
N VAL A 200 6.40 -9.68 8.99
CA VAL A 200 7.16 -9.17 10.14
C VAL A 200 6.70 -9.73 11.50
N VAL A 201 6.21 -10.96 11.51
CA VAL A 201 5.77 -11.64 12.73
C VAL A 201 6.93 -11.87 13.69
N ASP A 202 8.13 -12.17 13.15
CA ASP A 202 9.38 -12.35 13.91
C ASP A 202 9.76 -11.13 14.76
N VAL A 203 9.39 -9.92 14.32
CA VAL A 203 9.69 -8.66 15.01
C VAL A 203 9.07 -8.60 16.41
N LEU A 204 7.92 -9.23 16.61
CA LEU A 204 7.19 -9.22 17.89
C LEU A 204 7.72 -10.22 18.92
N GLY A 205 8.70 -11.06 18.57
CA GLY A 205 9.25 -12.11 19.42
C GLY A 205 9.92 -11.66 20.73
N TYR A 206 10.10 -10.36 20.94
CA TYR A 206 10.64 -9.81 22.19
C TYR A 206 9.57 -9.50 23.25
N LEU A 207 8.30 -9.48 22.87
CA LEU A 207 7.20 -9.05 23.74
C LEU A 207 6.68 -10.20 24.62
N ASP A 208 6.30 -9.87 25.86
CA ASP A 208 5.59 -10.76 26.76
C ASP A 208 4.07 -10.77 26.45
N GLU A 209 3.55 -9.63 26.09
CA GLU A 209 2.15 -9.41 25.73
C GLU A 209 2.06 -8.57 24.46
N ILE A 210 1.11 -8.88 23.58
CA ILE A 210 0.93 -8.20 22.29
C ILE A 210 -0.51 -7.70 22.18
N PRO A 211 -0.73 -6.38 22.27
CA PRO A 211 -2.04 -5.79 22.05
C PRO A 211 -2.46 -5.84 20.57
N ILE A 212 -3.76 -6.05 20.32
CA ILE A 212 -4.42 -5.91 19.02
C ILE A 212 -5.58 -4.94 19.20
N CYS A 213 -5.69 -3.93 18.35
CA CYS A 213 -6.85 -3.06 18.29
C CYS A 213 -8.00 -3.81 17.58
N VAL A 214 -9.03 -4.20 18.33
CA VAL A 214 -10.16 -4.99 17.84
C VAL A 214 -11.46 -4.19 17.68
N GLY A 215 -11.46 -2.93 18.06
CA GLY A 215 -12.58 -2.01 17.94
C GLY A 215 -12.15 -0.57 18.17
N TYR A 216 -13.01 0.36 17.81
CA TYR A 216 -12.85 1.79 18.09
C TYR A 216 -13.96 2.26 19.02
N GLU A 217 -13.61 2.98 20.08
CA GLU A 217 -14.57 3.72 20.91
C GLU A 217 -14.68 5.15 20.38
N ILE A 218 -15.90 5.56 20.01
CA ILE A 218 -16.22 6.90 19.53
C ILE A 218 -17.47 7.38 20.28
N ASP A 219 -17.34 8.51 20.97
CA ASP A 219 -18.44 9.10 21.77
C ASP A 219 -19.12 8.08 22.73
N GLY A 220 -18.32 7.20 23.37
CA GLY A 220 -18.76 6.17 24.31
C GLY A 220 -19.39 4.92 23.67
N LYS A 221 -19.35 4.78 22.34
CA LYS A 221 -19.84 3.60 21.62
C LYS A 221 -18.69 2.88 20.97
N VAL A 222 -18.67 1.56 21.10
CA VAL A 222 -17.68 0.71 20.44
C VAL A 222 -18.21 0.26 19.08
N THR A 223 -17.38 0.45 18.05
CA THR A 223 -17.65 -0.04 16.70
C THR A 223 -16.50 -0.92 16.21
N LYS A 224 -16.83 -1.86 15.32
CA LYS A 224 -15.87 -2.64 14.54
C LYS A 224 -15.85 -2.21 13.06
N ASP A 225 -16.73 -1.29 12.67
CA ASP A 225 -16.73 -0.71 11.33
C ASP A 225 -15.79 0.49 11.29
N PHE A 226 -15.09 0.63 10.16
CA PHE A 226 -14.15 1.73 9.94
C PHE A 226 -14.94 3.02 9.70
N PRO A 227 -14.77 4.06 10.54
CA PRO A 227 -15.59 5.27 10.48
C PRO A 227 -15.04 6.26 9.44
N THR A 228 -15.76 7.36 9.27
CA THR A 228 -15.32 8.50 8.46
C THR A 228 -14.07 9.16 9.05
N THR A 229 -13.30 9.89 8.25
CA THR A 229 -12.05 10.54 8.71
C THR A 229 -12.30 11.49 9.90
N SER A 230 -13.40 12.22 9.92
CA SER A 230 -13.73 13.14 11.03
C SER A 230 -14.05 12.41 12.34
N GLU A 231 -14.57 11.20 12.27
CA GLU A 231 -14.83 10.35 13.44
C GLU A 231 -13.56 9.63 13.91
N LEU A 232 -12.67 9.26 12.97
CA LEU A 232 -11.38 8.68 13.29
C LEU A 232 -10.52 9.55 14.21
N GLU A 233 -10.61 10.88 14.08
CA GLU A 233 -9.86 11.81 14.92
C GLU A 233 -10.29 11.76 16.40
N LYS A 234 -11.51 11.27 16.68
CA LYS A 234 -12.06 11.11 18.03
C LYS A 234 -11.92 9.69 18.55
N ALA A 235 -11.59 8.75 17.67
CA ALA A 235 -11.59 7.34 18.00
C ALA A 235 -10.47 6.97 18.98
N LYS A 236 -10.80 6.09 19.92
CA LYS A 236 -9.84 5.46 20.84
C LYS A 236 -9.78 3.97 20.56
N PRO A 237 -8.58 3.34 20.63
CA PRO A 237 -8.46 1.93 20.37
C PRO A 237 -9.06 1.10 21.52
N VAL A 238 -9.84 0.08 21.17
CA VAL A 238 -10.23 -0.99 22.09
C VAL A 238 -9.25 -2.14 21.88
N LEU A 239 -8.41 -2.38 22.89
CA LEU A 239 -7.32 -3.33 22.81
C LEU A 239 -7.70 -4.68 23.41
N LYS A 240 -7.36 -5.76 22.71
CA LYS A 240 -7.31 -7.13 23.19
C LYS A 240 -5.85 -7.51 23.33
N VAL A 241 -5.44 -7.93 24.53
CA VAL A 241 -4.05 -8.33 24.80
C VAL A 241 -3.92 -9.83 24.65
N LEU A 242 -2.93 -10.28 23.88
CA LEU A 242 -2.60 -11.68 23.69
C LEU A 242 -1.22 -11.99 24.27
N PRO A 243 -0.95 -13.23 24.71
CA PRO A 243 0.39 -13.65 25.13
C PRO A 243 1.38 -13.52 23.97
N GLY A 244 2.57 -12.99 24.24
CA GLY A 244 3.72 -13.04 23.33
C GLY A 244 4.40 -14.40 23.35
N TRP A 245 5.24 -14.66 22.36
CA TRP A 245 5.95 -15.95 22.27
C TRP A 245 7.37 -15.92 22.80
N LYS A 246 7.94 -14.74 23.04
CA LYS A 246 9.21 -14.50 23.73
C LYS A 246 10.40 -15.34 23.23
N CYS A 247 10.45 -15.60 21.93
CA CYS A 247 11.56 -16.33 21.31
C CYS A 247 11.73 -15.91 19.83
N ASP A 248 12.89 -16.25 19.29
CA ASP A 248 13.17 -16.11 17.86
C ASP A 248 12.45 -17.22 17.09
N ILE A 249 11.68 -16.84 16.08
CA ILE A 249 10.94 -17.74 15.17
C ILE A 249 11.52 -17.80 13.78
N ARG A 250 12.63 -17.10 13.51
CA ARG A 250 13.31 -17.14 12.22
C ARG A 250 13.82 -18.55 11.95
N GLY A 251 13.75 -18.95 10.70
CA GLY A 251 14.19 -20.29 10.30
C GLY A 251 13.16 -21.41 10.52
N ILE A 252 12.07 -21.20 11.25
CA ILE A 252 10.94 -22.15 11.32
C ILE A 252 10.30 -22.23 9.93
N LYS A 253 10.01 -23.46 9.47
CA LYS A 253 9.50 -23.72 8.10
C LYS A 253 8.05 -24.17 8.05
N ASN A 254 7.57 -24.81 9.12
CA ASN A 254 6.19 -25.29 9.17
C ASN A 254 5.37 -24.47 10.18
N TYR A 255 4.12 -24.24 9.89
CA TYR A 255 3.22 -23.44 10.73
C TYR A 255 3.03 -24.07 12.12
N GLU A 256 2.93 -25.39 12.17
CA GLU A 256 2.72 -26.16 13.40
C GLU A 256 3.92 -26.11 14.34
N ASP A 257 5.12 -25.82 13.83
CA ASP A 257 6.35 -25.69 14.63
C ASP A 257 6.47 -24.29 15.26
N LEU A 258 5.63 -23.33 14.86
CA LEU A 258 5.56 -22.02 15.52
C LEU A 258 5.07 -22.17 16.96
N PRO A 259 5.55 -21.34 17.91
CA PRO A 259 5.01 -21.30 19.28
C PRO A 259 3.50 -21.14 19.27
N GLU A 260 2.81 -21.80 20.21
CA GLU A 260 1.35 -21.75 20.34
C GLU A 260 0.84 -20.29 20.43
N ALA A 261 1.52 -19.43 21.20
CA ALA A 261 1.16 -18.03 21.31
C ALA A 261 1.25 -17.29 19.95
N CYS A 262 2.25 -17.63 19.13
CA CYS A 262 2.39 -17.07 17.79
C CYS A 262 1.26 -17.53 16.86
N ARG A 263 0.93 -18.82 16.85
CA ARG A 263 -0.22 -19.33 16.09
C ARG A 263 -1.53 -18.69 16.52
N ASN A 264 -1.76 -18.60 17.84
CA ASN A 264 -2.95 -17.93 18.40
C ASN A 264 -3.04 -16.45 17.97
N TYR A 265 -1.90 -15.75 17.87
CA TYR A 265 -1.86 -14.39 17.37
C TYR A 265 -2.31 -14.32 15.89
N VAL A 266 -1.75 -15.17 15.03
CA VAL A 266 -2.12 -15.25 13.61
C VAL A 266 -3.60 -15.59 13.43
N GLU A 267 -4.11 -16.60 14.16
CA GLU A 267 -5.50 -17.05 14.08
C GLU A 267 -6.48 -16.01 14.64
N THR A 268 -6.08 -15.28 15.67
CA THR A 268 -6.88 -14.16 16.18
C THR A 268 -6.99 -13.05 15.15
N ILE A 269 -5.88 -12.68 14.51
CA ILE A 269 -5.91 -11.69 13.42
C ILE A 269 -6.79 -12.16 12.28
N GLU A 270 -6.60 -13.38 11.78
CA GLU A 270 -7.39 -13.98 10.71
C GLU A 270 -8.89 -13.87 10.97
N LYS A 271 -9.32 -14.20 12.19
CA LYS A 271 -10.71 -14.10 12.62
C LYS A 271 -11.20 -12.65 12.69
N GLU A 272 -10.40 -11.73 13.22
CA GLU A 272 -10.80 -10.32 13.38
C GLU A 272 -10.84 -9.56 12.06
N ILE A 273 -9.99 -9.90 11.10
CA ILE A 273 -9.99 -9.25 9.77
C ILE A 273 -10.96 -9.88 8.78
N GLU A 274 -11.52 -11.04 9.10
CA GLU A 274 -12.47 -11.78 8.26
C GLU A 274 -11.89 -12.15 6.88
N ALA A 275 -10.60 -12.54 6.83
CA ALA A 275 -9.94 -12.96 5.60
C ALA A 275 -8.87 -14.02 5.87
N PRO A 276 -8.68 -15.03 4.99
CA PRO A 276 -7.76 -16.12 5.21
C PRO A 276 -6.30 -15.66 5.18
N ILE A 277 -5.54 -15.97 6.22
CA ILE A 277 -4.09 -15.78 6.26
C ILE A 277 -3.44 -17.08 5.78
N THR A 278 -2.91 -17.09 4.57
CA THR A 278 -2.30 -18.27 3.94
C THR A 278 -0.78 -18.23 3.94
N MET A 279 -0.20 -17.07 4.20
CA MET A 279 1.24 -16.84 4.24
C MET A 279 1.61 -16.09 5.52
N VAL A 280 2.61 -16.60 6.24
CA VAL A 280 3.18 -15.98 7.44
C VAL A 280 4.67 -15.79 7.23
N SER A 281 5.13 -14.55 7.15
CA SER A 281 6.56 -14.25 7.04
C SER A 281 7.18 -14.09 8.43
N ASN A 282 8.21 -14.87 8.67
CA ASN A 282 8.99 -14.91 9.91
C ASN A 282 10.44 -14.44 9.73
N GLY A 283 10.69 -13.65 8.69
CA GLY A 283 11.98 -13.01 8.41
C GLY A 283 11.97 -12.30 7.06
N PRO A 284 13.05 -11.56 6.71
CA PRO A 284 13.13 -10.73 5.50
C PRO A 284 13.44 -11.51 4.23
N GLY A 285 13.95 -12.73 4.35
CA GLY A 285 14.41 -13.52 3.22
C GLY A 285 13.28 -14.14 2.42
N ARG A 286 13.50 -14.33 1.12
CA ARG A 286 12.53 -14.98 0.21
C ARG A 286 12.02 -16.34 0.72
N HIS A 287 12.85 -17.08 1.47
CA HIS A 287 12.53 -18.41 1.98
C HIS A 287 12.01 -18.39 3.43
N GLU A 288 11.76 -17.21 3.97
CA GLU A 288 11.26 -17.01 5.33
C GLU A 288 9.77 -16.67 5.29
N ILE A 289 9.04 -17.41 4.45
CA ILE A 289 7.59 -17.39 4.34
C ILE A 289 7.09 -18.81 4.57
N ILE A 290 6.21 -18.94 5.56
CA ILE A 290 5.52 -20.18 5.89
C ILE A 290 4.16 -20.15 5.19
N HIS A 291 3.89 -21.15 4.35
CA HIS A 291 2.57 -21.36 3.76
C HIS A 291 1.72 -22.23 4.67
N ARG A 292 0.47 -21.88 4.85
CA ARG A 292 -0.50 -22.65 5.64
C ARG A 292 -1.85 -22.74 4.95
N GLU A 293 -2.61 -23.76 5.27
CA GLU A 293 -4.02 -23.80 4.98
C GLU A 293 -4.79 -23.01 6.05
N SER A 294 -5.58 -22.05 5.62
CA SER A 294 -6.47 -21.31 6.51
C SER A 294 -7.71 -22.16 6.83
N SER A 295 -8.18 -22.06 8.06
CA SER A 295 -9.48 -22.63 8.47
C SER A 295 -10.64 -21.61 8.31
N TYR A 296 -10.33 -20.37 7.94
CA TYR A 296 -11.33 -19.32 7.76
C TYR A 296 -12.23 -19.62 6.54
N GLY A 297 -13.55 -19.63 6.77
CA GLY A 297 -14.51 -19.85 5.70
C GLY A 297 -14.75 -21.33 5.30
N LYS A 298 -14.14 -22.29 6.02
CA LYS A 298 -14.40 -23.73 5.85
C LYS A 298 -15.57 -24.19 6.70
#